data_ade0093e402727c69831d883c1e19512
#
_entry.id   ade0093e402727c69831d883c1e19512
#
_cell.length_a   1.000
_cell.length_b   1.000
_cell.length_c   1.000
_cell.angle_alpha   90.00
_cell.angle_beta   90.00
_cell.angle_gamma   90.00
#
_symmetry.space_group_name_H-M   'P 1'
#
loop_
_entity.id
_entity.type
_entity.pdbx_description
1 polymer ?
#
loop_
_entity_poly.entity_id
_entity_poly.type
_entity_poly.pdbx_seq_one_letter_code
_entity_poly.pdbx_strand_id
1 'polypeptide(L)'
;MIANNNIIWQKGNDGEIMGKIKVVVADDNELMLDMISTILKNDDDIEVVAEVTDGVHLLSIIRDKKPDVVLLDLVMPLMDGLGVMEQVRKNADSLEKMPAFIVLTAAKQESITENAFALGASYYLLKPFDSEILLTRIKQTVQDMQNKKSENGNSIVYENKNMGVNKKVNLEADVTNVIHEIGVPAHIKGYQY
;
A
#
# COMPACT_ATOMS: atom_id res chain seq x y z
N MET A 1 13.12 -32.20 -5.32
CA MET A 1 13.63 -30.90 -5.84
C MET A 1 12.48 -29.92 -5.79
N ILE A 2 12.44 -29.10 -4.75
CA ILE A 2 11.40 -28.06 -4.57
C ILE A 2 12.01 -26.80 -5.15
N ALA A 3 11.47 -26.33 -6.28
CA ALA A 3 11.87 -25.07 -6.88
C ALA A 3 11.35 -23.93 -5.99
N ASN A 4 12.23 -23.32 -5.20
CA ASN A 4 11.96 -22.06 -4.52
C ASN A 4 11.85 -20.95 -5.57
N ASN A 5 10.62 -20.68 -6.03
CA ASN A 5 10.32 -19.49 -6.82
C ASN A 5 10.24 -18.24 -5.91
N ASN A 6 11.29 -17.97 -5.15
CA ASN A 6 11.51 -16.63 -4.64
C ASN A 6 12.02 -15.79 -5.81
N ILE A 7 11.14 -15.07 -6.48
CA ILE A 7 11.54 -13.96 -7.33
C ILE A 7 12.12 -12.92 -6.37
N ILE A 8 13.43 -13.01 -6.16
CA ILE A 8 14.19 -12.01 -5.44
C ILE A 8 14.32 -10.86 -6.43
N TRP A 9 13.64 -9.78 -6.14
CA TRP A 9 13.85 -8.51 -6.83
C TRP A 9 15.31 -8.10 -6.60
N GLN A 10 16.19 -8.47 -7.51
CA GLN A 10 17.58 -8.03 -7.44
C GLN A 10 17.66 -6.64 -8.05
N LYS A 11 18.14 -5.68 -7.24
CA LYS A 11 18.50 -4.38 -7.74
C LYS A 11 19.64 -4.57 -8.73
N GLY A 12 19.40 -4.34 -10.02
CA GLY A 12 20.47 -4.18 -11.00
C GLY A 12 21.37 -3.02 -10.53
N ASN A 13 22.62 -3.00 -10.98
CA ASN A 13 23.58 -1.93 -10.64
C ASN A 13 23.06 -0.51 -10.94
N ASP A 14 21.97 -0.39 -11.65
CA ASP A 14 21.32 0.81 -12.18
C ASP A 14 20.00 1.16 -11.45
N GLY A 15 19.60 0.39 -10.43
CA GLY A 15 18.39 0.65 -9.66
C GLY A 15 17.09 0.12 -10.29
N GLU A 16 17.14 -0.60 -11.40
CA GLU A 16 15.99 -1.20 -12.05
C GLU A 16 15.40 -2.36 -11.25
N ILE A 17 14.07 -2.38 -11.17
CA ILE A 17 13.30 -3.48 -10.55
C ILE A 17 13.29 -4.65 -11.54
N MET A 18 13.98 -5.76 -11.22
CA MET A 18 13.89 -6.97 -12.04
C MET A 18 12.54 -7.66 -11.84
N GLY A 19 11.63 -7.44 -12.78
CA GLY A 19 10.28 -7.98 -12.82
C GLY A 19 9.21 -6.90 -12.64
N LYS A 20 7.98 -7.19 -13.12
CA LYS A 20 6.87 -6.24 -13.03
C LYS A 20 6.21 -6.30 -11.66
N ILE A 21 5.77 -5.15 -11.16
CA ILE A 21 4.96 -5.02 -9.94
C ILE A 21 3.57 -5.59 -10.24
N LYS A 22 3.20 -6.68 -9.57
CA LYS A 22 1.87 -7.29 -9.72
C LYS A 22 0.83 -6.53 -8.94
N VAL A 23 -0.13 -5.95 -9.63
CA VAL A 23 -1.20 -5.14 -9.03
C VAL A 23 -2.55 -5.80 -9.25
N VAL A 24 -3.36 -5.87 -8.21
CA VAL A 24 -4.80 -6.16 -8.30
C VAL A 24 -5.56 -4.86 -8.09
N VAL A 25 -6.58 -4.61 -8.91
CA VAL A 25 -7.48 -3.47 -8.76
C VAL A 25 -8.84 -3.98 -8.30
N ALA A 26 -9.35 -3.40 -7.21
CA ALA A 26 -10.64 -3.77 -6.61
C ALA A 26 -11.51 -2.53 -6.43
N ASP A 27 -12.61 -2.45 -7.18
CA ASP A 27 -13.55 -1.33 -7.19
C ASP A 27 -14.87 -1.84 -7.75
N ASP A 28 -16.03 -1.50 -7.15
CA ASP A 28 -17.33 -1.93 -7.64
C ASP A 28 -17.79 -1.20 -8.90
N ASN A 29 -17.11 -0.13 -9.27
CA ASN A 29 -17.37 0.66 -10.46
C ASN A 29 -16.48 0.20 -11.62
N GLU A 30 -17.07 -0.48 -12.61
CA GLU A 30 -16.36 -0.99 -13.80
C GLU A 30 -15.64 0.11 -14.59
N LEU A 31 -16.18 1.33 -14.67
CA LEU A 31 -15.51 2.45 -15.34
C LEU A 31 -14.25 2.88 -14.59
N MET A 32 -14.26 2.80 -13.26
CA MET A 32 -13.09 3.08 -12.45
C MET A 32 -12.02 2.00 -12.63
N LEU A 33 -12.41 0.71 -12.67
CA LEU A 33 -11.51 -0.41 -12.98
C LEU A 33 -10.84 -0.19 -14.33
N ASP A 34 -11.62 0.09 -15.39
CA ASP A 34 -11.09 0.34 -16.73
C ASP A 34 -10.12 1.53 -16.77
N MET A 35 -10.47 2.63 -16.09
CA MET A 35 -9.62 3.83 -16.02
C MET A 35 -8.30 3.52 -15.32
N ILE A 36 -8.35 2.92 -14.13
CA ILE A 36 -7.15 2.60 -13.36
C ILE A 36 -6.29 1.61 -14.14
N SER A 37 -6.88 0.55 -14.68
CA SER A 37 -6.17 -0.46 -15.46
C SER A 37 -5.50 0.14 -16.70
N THR A 38 -6.15 1.09 -17.36
CA THR A 38 -5.55 1.81 -18.50
C THR A 38 -4.31 2.61 -18.07
N ILE A 39 -4.40 3.33 -16.92
CA ILE A 39 -3.26 4.06 -16.36
C ILE A 39 -2.09 3.10 -16.08
N LEU A 40 -2.38 1.98 -15.41
CA LEU A 40 -1.35 1.03 -14.99
C LEU A 40 -0.71 0.29 -16.18
N LYS A 41 -1.49 -0.07 -17.20
CA LYS A 41 -0.99 -0.76 -18.40
C LYS A 41 -0.06 0.10 -19.27
N ASN A 42 -0.08 1.43 -19.07
CA ASN A 42 0.85 2.36 -19.74
C ASN A 42 2.22 2.46 -19.05
N ASP A 43 2.40 1.80 -17.91
CA ASP A 43 3.68 1.76 -17.18
C ASP A 43 4.32 0.38 -17.34
N ASP A 44 5.54 0.34 -17.90
CA ASP A 44 6.24 -0.91 -18.21
C ASP A 44 6.64 -1.71 -16.97
N ASP A 45 6.74 -1.07 -15.80
CA ASP A 45 7.11 -1.70 -14.53
C ASP A 45 5.93 -2.38 -13.83
N ILE A 46 4.68 -2.18 -14.31
CA ILE A 46 3.47 -2.64 -13.65
C ILE A 46 2.75 -3.71 -14.49
N GLU A 47 2.21 -4.72 -13.82
CA GLU A 47 1.35 -5.76 -14.37
C GLU A 47 0.03 -5.82 -13.59
N VAL A 48 -1.09 -5.51 -14.24
CA VAL A 48 -2.42 -5.74 -13.66
C VAL A 48 -2.75 -7.22 -13.78
N VAL A 49 -2.72 -7.95 -12.66
CA VAL A 49 -2.91 -9.41 -12.63
C VAL A 49 -4.37 -9.83 -12.42
N ALA A 50 -5.21 -8.92 -11.94
CA ALA A 50 -6.67 -9.09 -11.86
C ALA A 50 -7.37 -7.76 -11.59
N GLU A 51 -8.64 -7.71 -12.00
CA GLU A 51 -9.63 -6.67 -11.72
C GLU A 51 -10.83 -7.36 -11.06
N VAL A 52 -11.33 -6.83 -9.95
CA VAL A 52 -12.45 -7.44 -9.19
C VAL A 52 -13.41 -6.37 -8.70
N THR A 53 -14.69 -6.76 -8.59
CA THR A 53 -15.78 -5.84 -8.21
C THR A 53 -16.35 -6.09 -6.82
N ASP A 54 -15.85 -7.08 -6.09
CA ASP A 54 -16.30 -7.41 -4.74
C ASP A 54 -15.20 -7.95 -3.84
N GLY A 55 -15.35 -7.76 -2.53
CA GLY A 55 -14.34 -8.12 -1.56
C GLY A 55 -14.19 -9.63 -1.32
N VAL A 56 -15.24 -10.43 -1.56
CA VAL A 56 -15.17 -11.89 -1.37
C VAL A 56 -14.32 -12.52 -2.46
N HIS A 57 -14.54 -12.10 -3.70
CA HIS A 57 -13.72 -12.54 -4.83
C HIS A 57 -12.27 -12.05 -4.69
N LEU A 58 -12.07 -10.81 -4.19
CA LEU A 58 -10.73 -10.27 -3.95
C LEU A 58 -9.88 -11.16 -3.03
N LEU A 59 -10.45 -11.72 -1.97
CA LEU A 59 -9.71 -12.62 -1.06
C LEU A 59 -9.19 -13.87 -1.77
N SER A 60 -9.93 -14.43 -2.71
CA SER A 60 -9.47 -15.58 -3.50
C SER A 60 -8.35 -15.18 -4.45
N ILE A 61 -8.49 -14.04 -5.11
CA ILE A 61 -7.48 -13.49 -6.04
C ILE A 61 -6.15 -13.16 -5.32
N ILE A 62 -6.20 -12.58 -4.12
CA ILE A 62 -4.98 -12.31 -3.33
C ILE A 62 -4.22 -13.61 -3.07
N ARG A 63 -4.92 -14.69 -2.74
CA ARG A 63 -4.33 -15.99 -2.45
C ARG A 63 -3.71 -16.63 -3.69
N ASP A 64 -4.44 -16.56 -4.82
CA ASP A 64 -4.05 -17.23 -6.07
C ASP A 64 -2.97 -16.47 -6.84
N LYS A 65 -3.12 -15.14 -6.96
CA LYS A 65 -2.24 -14.30 -7.76
C LYS A 65 -1.03 -13.75 -7.01
N LYS A 66 -1.10 -13.71 -5.66
CA LYS A 66 -0.02 -13.24 -4.78
C LYS A 66 0.50 -11.86 -5.21
N PRO A 67 -0.37 -10.84 -5.32
CA PRO A 67 0.02 -9.53 -5.80
C PRO A 67 1.03 -8.86 -4.87
N ASP A 68 1.77 -7.89 -5.41
CA ASP A 68 2.61 -6.97 -4.62
C ASP A 68 1.76 -5.89 -3.97
N VAL A 69 0.81 -5.35 -4.75
CA VAL A 69 -0.05 -4.25 -4.34
C VAL A 69 -1.51 -4.58 -4.67
N VAL A 70 -2.40 -4.23 -3.77
CA VAL A 70 -3.85 -4.19 -3.99
C VAL A 70 -4.30 -2.75 -3.93
N LEU A 71 -4.82 -2.23 -5.04
CA LEU A 71 -5.56 -0.98 -5.08
C LEU A 71 -7.00 -1.30 -4.67
N LEU A 72 -7.46 -0.71 -3.57
CA LEU A 72 -8.66 -1.17 -2.87
C LEU A 72 -9.65 -0.03 -2.66
N ASP A 73 -10.82 -0.10 -3.28
CA ASP A 73 -11.94 0.70 -2.82
C ASP A 73 -12.49 0.15 -1.49
N LEU A 74 -12.93 1.05 -0.64
CA LEU A 74 -13.57 0.66 0.62
C LEU A 74 -15.04 0.31 0.46
N VAL A 75 -15.70 0.84 -0.56
CA VAL A 75 -17.13 0.61 -0.79
C VAL A 75 -17.30 -0.43 -1.87
N MET A 76 -17.52 -1.67 -1.47
CA MET A 76 -17.74 -2.80 -2.38
C MET A 76 -18.86 -3.70 -1.88
N PRO A 77 -19.59 -4.40 -2.78
CA PRO A 77 -20.62 -5.36 -2.39
C PRO A 77 -20.01 -6.62 -1.74
N LEU A 78 -20.85 -7.38 -1.05
CA LEU A 78 -20.58 -8.63 -0.35
C LEU A 78 -19.60 -8.50 0.82
N MET A 79 -18.49 -7.83 0.64
CA MET A 79 -17.51 -7.50 1.67
C MET A 79 -16.82 -6.18 1.32
N ASP A 80 -16.81 -5.24 2.23
CA ASP A 80 -16.16 -3.95 2.08
C ASP A 80 -14.63 -4.06 2.15
N GLY A 81 -13.93 -2.99 1.75
CA GLY A 81 -12.47 -3.01 1.72
C GLY A 81 -11.82 -3.17 3.09
N LEU A 82 -12.40 -2.60 4.16
CA LEU A 82 -11.89 -2.78 5.52
C LEU A 82 -12.05 -4.24 5.98
N GLY A 83 -13.17 -4.86 5.67
CA GLY A 83 -13.41 -6.29 5.91
C GLY A 83 -12.39 -7.19 5.18
N VAL A 84 -12.05 -6.86 3.93
CA VAL A 84 -10.99 -7.56 3.20
C VAL A 84 -9.65 -7.45 3.93
N MET A 85 -9.24 -6.25 4.30
CA MET A 85 -7.96 -6.02 5.01
C MET A 85 -7.92 -6.76 6.35
N GLU A 86 -9.02 -6.76 7.09
CA GLU A 86 -9.15 -7.51 8.34
C GLU A 86 -8.99 -9.02 8.12
N GLN A 87 -9.65 -9.59 7.10
CA GLN A 87 -9.54 -11.01 6.77
C GLN A 87 -8.13 -11.40 6.31
N VAL A 88 -7.49 -10.57 5.49
CA VAL A 88 -6.09 -10.79 5.06
C VAL A 88 -5.17 -10.78 6.27
N ARG A 89 -5.32 -9.83 7.18
CA ARG A 89 -4.53 -9.72 8.41
C ARG A 89 -4.73 -10.93 9.34
N LYS A 90 -5.99 -11.38 9.54
CA LYS A 90 -6.31 -12.55 10.38
C LYS A 90 -5.71 -13.84 9.81
N ASN A 91 -5.56 -13.93 8.50
CA ASN A 91 -5.04 -15.09 7.81
C ASN A 91 -3.59 -14.92 7.31
N ALA A 92 -2.84 -13.96 7.85
CA ALA A 92 -1.49 -13.63 7.40
C ALA A 92 -0.55 -14.84 7.36
N ASP A 93 -0.59 -15.70 8.38
CA ASP A 93 0.26 -16.89 8.48
C ASP A 93 -0.04 -17.94 7.39
N SER A 94 -1.23 -17.89 6.79
CA SER A 94 -1.64 -18.81 5.71
C SER A 94 -1.35 -18.26 4.32
N LEU A 95 -0.95 -17.00 4.21
CA LEU A 95 -0.61 -16.36 2.95
C LEU A 95 0.88 -16.50 2.66
N GLU A 96 1.21 -16.97 1.48
CA GLU A 96 2.60 -17.07 1.02
C GLU A 96 3.24 -15.67 0.87
N LYS A 97 2.41 -14.67 0.59
CA LYS A 97 2.83 -13.28 0.43
C LYS A 97 1.74 -12.31 0.90
N MET A 98 2.11 -11.40 1.76
CA MET A 98 1.25 -10.29 2.16
C MET A 98 1.34 -9.17 1.12
N PRO A 99 0.20 -8.75 0.53
CA PRO A 99 0.20 -7.59 -0.35
C PRO A 99 0.28 -6.29 0.45
N ALA A 100 0.76 -5.22 -0.18
CA ALA A 100 0.54 -3.87 0.31
C ALA A 100 -0.85 -3.39 -0.14
N PHE A 101 -1.57 -2.71 0.75
CA PHE A 101 -2.86 -2.09 0.42
C PHE A 101 -2.69 -0.60 0.19
N ILE A 102 -3.10 -0.12 -0.99
CA ILE A 102 -3.31 1.30 -1.29
C ILE A 102 -4.81 1.51 -1.41
N VAL A 103 -5.38 2.24 -0.46
CA VAL A 103 -6.82 2.50 -0.41
C VAL A 103 -7.18 3.64 -1.35
N LEU A 104 -8.15 3.42 -2.24
CA LEU A 104 -8.70 4.40 -3.17
C LEU A 104 -10.19 4.61 -2.85
N THR A 105 -10.59 5.76 -2.32
CA THR A 105 -11.99 5.93 -1.90
C THR A 105 -12.48 7.36 -2.05
N ALA A 106 -13.79 7.52 -2.22
CA ALA A 106 -14.45 8.82 -2.15
C ALA A 106 -14.79 9.27 -0.71
N ALA A 107 -14.66 8.38 0.27
CA ALA A 107 -14.96 8.67 1.67
C ALA A 107 -13.89 9.58 2.30
N LYS A 108 -14.33 10.72 2.84
CA LYS A 108 -13.44 11.71 3.50
C LYS A 108 -13.50 11.66 5.02
N GLN A 109 -14.02 10.56 5.58
CA GLN A 109 -14.18 10.44 7.03
C GLN A 109 -12.85 10.03 7.66
N GLU A 110 -12.40 10.81 8.64
CA GLU A 110 -11.13 10.59 9.36
C GLU A 110 -11.10 9.22 10.03
N SER A 111 -12.20 8.81 10.67
CA SER A 111 -12.32 7.49 11.30
C SER A 111 -12.13 6.32 10.35
N ILE A 112 -12.54 6.46 9.09
CA ILE A 112 -12.35 5.42 8.06
C ILE A 112 -10.87 5.34 7.68
N THR A 113 -10.22 6.50 7.52
CA THR A 113 -8.79 6.59 7.22
C THR A 113 -7.94 5.99 8.34
N GLU A 114 -8.24 6.35 9.59
CA GLU A 114 -7.57 5.79 10.78
C GLU A 114 -7.71 4.27 10.86
N ASN A 115 -8.92 3.74 10.63
CA ASN A 115 -9.17 2.31 10.62
C ASN A 115 -8.40 1.60 9.50
N ALA A 116 -8.34 2.17 8.29
CA ALA A 116 -7.58 1.60 7.19
C ALA A 116 -6.07 1.49 7.55
N PHE A 117 -5.48 2.55 8.11
CA PHE A 117 -4.09 2.51 8.57
C PHE A 117 -3.88 1.53 9.74
N ALA A 118 -4.79 1.46 10.70
CA ALA A 118 -4.72 0.49 11.80
C ALA A 118 -4.79 -0.96 11.30
N LEU A 119 -5.46 -1.22 10.18
CA LEU A 119 -5.52 -2.51 9.51
C LEU A 119 -4.31 -2.78 8.60
N GLY A 120 -3.43 -1.80 8.39
CA GLY A 120 -2.19 -1.97 7.64
C GLY A 120 -2.23 -1.42 6.21
N ALA A 121 -3.08 -0.44 5.91
CA ALA A 121 -2.98 0.31 4.65
C ALA A 121 -1.61 0.97 4.57
N SER A 122 -0.95 0.81 3.43
CA SER A 122 0.33 1.46 3.15
C SER A 122 0.15 2.90 2.71
N TYR A 123 -0.96 3.17 2.03
CA TYR A 123 -1.31 4.49 1.54
C TYR A 123 -2.82 4.65 1.38
N TYR A 124 -3.26 5.92 1.32
CA TYR A 124 -4.67 6.29 1.17
C TYR A 124 -4.79 7.43 0.17
N LEU A 125 -5.55 7.24 -0.89
CA LEU A 125 -5.82 8.23 -1.93
C LEU A 125 -7.31 8.53 -2.02
N LEU A 126 -7.64 9.82 -2.03
CA LEU A 126 -9.01 10.28 -2.26
C LEU A 126 -9.31 10.33 -3.76
N LYS A 127 -10.45 9.79 -4.16
CA LYS A 127 -11.03 9.98 -5.50
C LYS A 127 -11.67 11.38 -5.61
N PRO A 128 -11.45 12.12 -6.72
CA PRO A 128 -10.56 11.82 -7.84
C PRO A 128 -9.08 12.04 -7.49
N PHE A 129 -8.19 11.24 -8.06
CA PHE A 129 -6.73 11.32 -7.85
C PHE A 129 -6.00 11.53 -9.18
N ASP A 130 -4.77 12.00 -9.08
CA ASP A 130 -3.86 12.14 -10.21
C ASP A 130 -3.19 10.80 -10.55
N SER A 131 -3.06 10.50 -11.85
CA SER A 131 -2.47 9.25 -12.33
C SER A 131 -0.98 9.13 -11.99
N GLU A 132 -0.21 10.23 -12.05
CA GLU A 132 1.21 10.22 -11.73
C GLU A 132 1.44 9.99 -10.23
N ILE A 133 0.55 10.54 -9.39
CA ILE A 133 0.58 10.28 -7.95
C ILE A 133 0.30 8.80 -7.68
N LEU A 134 -0.70 8.21 -8.31
CA LEU A 134 -1.01 6.80 -8.15
C LEU A 134 0.19 5.90 -8.51
N LEU A 135 0.78 6.10 -9.69
CA LEU A 135 1.95 5.33 -10.15
C LEU A 135 3.14 5.49 -9.20
N THR A 136 3.42 6.72 -8.78
CA THR A 136 4.49 7.03 -7.83
C THR A 136 4.28 6.29 -6.51
N ARG A 137 3.06 6.29 -5.96
CA ARG A 137 2.76 5.63 -4.68
C ARG A 137 2.85 4.10 -4.77
N ILE A 138 2.45 3.51 -5.89
CA ILE A 138 2.63 2.06 -6.11
C ILE A 138 4.12 1.71 -6.04
N LYS A 139 4.97 2.41 -6.80
CA LYS A 139 6.41 2.15 -6.86
C LYS A 139 7.09 2.39 -5.50
N GLN A 140 6.78 3.47 -4.81
CA GLN A 140 7.30 3.76 -3.46
C GLN A 140 6.91 2.68 -2.46
N THR A 141 5.64 2.27 -2.45
CA THR A 141 5.15 1.24 -1.52
C THR A 141 5.93 -0.07 -1.68
N VAL A 142 6.21 -0.48 -2.92
CA VAL A 142 7.00 -1.70 -3.18
C VAL A 142 8.45 -1.53 -2.73
N GLN A 143 9.08 -0.38 -2.97
CA GLN A 143 10.44 -0.07 -2.50
C GLN A 143 10.54 -0.12 -0.98
N ASP A 144 9.58 0.45 -0.27
CA ASP A 144 9.55 0.45 1.21
C ASP A 144 9.41 -0.97 1.77
N MET A 145 8.61 -1.84 1.12
CA MET A 145 8.50 -3.24 1.51
C MET A 145 9.83 -4.00 1.34
N GLN A 146 10.59 -3.69 0.29
CA GLN A 146 11.90 -4.30 0.03
C GLN A 146 12.94 -3.85 1.06
N ASN A 147 12.99 -2.57 1.36
CA ASN A 147 13.91 -2.01 2.34
C ASN A 147 13.70 -2.62 3.74
N LYS A 148 12.44 -2.75 4.19
CA LYS A 148 12.10 -3.41 5.46
C LYS A 148 12.54 -4.88 5.52
N LYS A 149 12.51 -5.62 4.40
CA LYS A 149 13.01 -7.00 4.33
C LYS A 149 14.53 -7.07 4.43
N SER A 150 15.24 -6.09 3.89
CA SER A 150 16.71 -6.03 3.92
C SER A 150 17.23 -5.69 5.31
N GLU A 151 16.54 -4.84 6.07
CA GLU A 151 16.93 -4.48 7.44
C GLU A 151 16.73 -5.63 8.44
N ASN A 152 15.74 -6.50 8.24
CA ASN A 152 15.55 -7.68 9.08
C ASN A 152 16.53 -8.83 8.79
N GLY A 153 17.30 -8.75 7.71
CA GLY A 153 18.32 -9.74 7.33
C GLY A 153 19.76 -9.42 7.76
N ASN A 154 20.05 -8.19 8.10
CA ASN A 154 21.37 -7.75 8.56
C ASN A 154 21.21 -6.80 9.76
N SER A 155 21.39 -7.32 10.97
CA SER A 155 21.62 -6.49 12.15
C SER A 155 22.98 -5.81 12.00
N ILE A 156 23.08 -4.78 11.19
CA ILE A 156 24.21 -3.87 11.21
C ILE A 156 23.93 -2.91 12.36
N VAL A 157 24.55 -3.18 13.49
CA VAL A 157 24.69 -2.24 14.60
C VAL A 157 25.47 -1.04 14.06
N TYR A 158 24.79 0.02 13.70
CA TYR A 158 25.45 1.32 13.51
C TYR A 158 25.85 1.85 14.88
N GLU A 159 27.08 1.57 15.29
CA GLU A 159 27.74 2.33 16.35
C GLU A 159 27.90 3.78 15.85
N ASN A 160 26.93 4.60 16.12
CA ASN A 160 27.06 6.04 15.93
C ASN A 160 27.82 6.62 17.12
N LYS A 161 29.17 6.57 17.02
CA LYS A 161 30.07 7.41 17.84
C LYS A 161 29.94 8.84 17.33
N ASN A 162 29.20 9.61 18.05
CA ASN A 162 29.08 11.08 18.18
C ASN A 162 27.70 11.63 17.83
N MET A 163 26.93 11.80 18.82
CA MET A 163 26.17 12.97 19.27
C MET A 163 24.97 12.51 20.09
N GLY A 164 25.05 12.79 21.37
CA GLY A 164 23.95 12.63 22.31
C GLY A 164 22.81 13.59 21.94
N VAL A 165 21.73 13.05 21.44
CA VAL A 165 20.38 13.61 21.57
C VAL A 165 19.41 12.45 21.59
N ASN A 166 18.82 12.20 22.73
CA ASN A 166 17.62 11.38 22.88
C ASN A 166 16.48 12.00 22.03
N LYS A 167 16.30 11.56 20.80
CA LYS A 167 15.12 11.92 20.03
C LYS A 167 14.02 10.90 20.33
N LYS A 168 13.15 11.23 21.28
CA LYS A 168 11.81 10.61 21.36
C LYS A 168 11.18 10.74 19.97
N VAL A 169 10.85 9.60 19.35
CA VAL A 169 10.05 9.57 18.13
C VAL A 169 8.73 10.25 18.48
N ASN A 170 8.50 11.43 17.93
CA ASN A 170 7.29 12.20 18.15
C ASN A 170 6.30 11.79 17.05
N LEU A 171 5.46 10.80 17.36
CA LEU A 171 4.45 10.26 16.46
C LEU A 171 3.53 11.36 15.89
N GLU A 172 3.31 12.45 16.66
CA GLU A 172 2.51 13.59 16.23
C GLU A 172 3.15 14.41 15.11
N ALA A 173 4.48 14.48 15.05
CA ALA A 173 5.18 15.23 14.00
C ALA A 173 5.16 14.51 12.65
N ASP A 174 5.20 13.18 12.65
CA ASP A 174 5.17 12.39 11.41
C ASP A 174 3.76 12.36 10.80
N VAL A 175 2.71 12.33 11.64
CA VAL A 175 1.31 12.45 11.19
C VAL A 175 1.04 13.83 10.59
N THR A 176 1.59 14.91 11.18
CA THR A 176 1.40 16.29 10.69
C THR A 176 2.07 16.50 9.33
N ASN A 177 3.22 15.89 9.06
CA ASN A 177 3.89 15.97 7.77
C ASN A 177 3.13 15.26 6.66
N VAL A 178 2.54 14.09 6.95
CA VAL A 178 1.68 13.37 6.00
C VAL A 178 0.42 14.18 5.66
N ILE A 179 -0.20 14.84 6.64
CA ILE A 179 -1.39 15.69 6.44
C ILE A 179 -1.05 16.93 5.59
N HIS A 180 0.15 17.50 5.71
CA HIS A 180 0.59 18.64 4.91
C HIS A 180 0.83 18.29 3.43
N GLU A 181 1.28 17.08 3.13
CA GLU A 181 1.49 16.62 1.74
C GLU A 181 0.17 16.32 1.00
N ILE A 182 -0.91 15.99 1.72
CA ILE A 182 -2.24 15.73 1.10
C ILE A 182 -3.07 17.01 0.92
N GLY A 183 -2.49 18.19 1.13
CA GLY A 183 -3.14 19.48 0.79
C GLY A 183 -4.34 19.87 1.66
N VAL A 184 -4.42 19.39 2.89
CA VAL A 184 -5.42 19.86 3.86
C VAL A 184 -4.94 21.16 4.50
N PRO A 185 -5.64 22.30 4.33
CA PRO A 185 -5.23 23.58 4.92
C PRO A 185 -5.22 23.50 6.44
N ALA A 186 -4.15 23.93 7.06
CA ALA A 186 -3.96 24.01 8.51
C ALA A 186 -4.85 25.09 9.16
N HIS A 187 -6.16 24.88 9.18
CA HIS A 187 -7.13 25.76 9.84
C HIS A 187 -7.98 25.01 10.87
N ILE A 188 -7.37 24.19 11.70
CA ILE A 188 -8.03 23.74 12.93
C ILE A 188 -7.15 24.17 14.10
N LYS A 189 -7.21 25.47 14.45
CA LYS A 189 -6.95 25.94 15.82
C LYS A 189 -8.24 25.73 16.60
N GLY A 190 -8.18 24.97 17.66
CA GLY A 190 -9.20 25.00 18.68
C GLY A 190 -9.51 23.65 19.35
N TYR A 191 -8.60 23.13 20.14
CA TYR A 191 -8.99 22.39 21.32
C TYR A 191 -8.43 23.14 22.54
N GLN A 192 -9.27 23.96 23.14
CA GLN A 192 -9.21 24.31 24.55
C GLN A 192 -10.42 23.68 25.20
N TYR A 193 -10.15 22.73 26.10
CA TYR A 193 -10.97 22.18 27.21
C TYR A 193 -12.42 21.81 26.94
#